data_72db3de3b028193ab18a43667cbd3faf
#
_entry.id   72db3de3b028193ab18a43667cbd3faf
#
_cell.length_a   1.000
_cell.length_b   1.000
_cell.length_c   1.000
_cell.angle_alpha   90.00
_cell.angle_beta   90.00
_cell.angle_gamma   90.00
#
_symmetry.space_group_name_H-M   'P 1'
#
loop_
_entity.id
_entity.type
_entity.pdbx_description
1 polymer ?
#
loop_
_entity_poly.entity_id
_entity_poly.type
_entity_poly.pdbx_seq_one_letter_code
_entity_poly.pdbx_strand_id
1 'polypeptide(L)'
;MVTPEYNHSTSGVLKNAIDYLYAEWNNKAVGFVSYGVVGGTRAAEHLRLVAGELQLADVRQQVAISLVTEFENFSVFKPNDYLEAALTTQLDQVIAWSNALAPLRTIATAPAA
;
A
#
# COMPACT_ATOMS: atom_id res chain seq x y z
N MET A 1 2.35 -0.45 -2.37
CA MET A 1 2.53 1.02 -2.56
C MET A 1 3.35 1.58 -1.42
N VAL A 2 4.24 2.53 -1.70
CA VAL A 2 5.07 3.21 -0.70
C VAL A 2 4.67 4.68 -0.66
N THR A 3 4.41 5.24 0.53
CA THR A 3 3.95 6.62 0.68
C THR A 3 4.58 7.33 1.86
N PRO A 4 5.04 8.59 1.69
CA PRO A 4 5.21 9.50 2.82
C PRO A 4 3.85 9.94 3.38
N GLU A 5 3.87 10.55 4.55
CA GLU A 5 2.73 11.28 5.06
C GLU A 5 3.02 12.78 4.95
N TYR A 6 2.23 13.47 4.14
CA TYR A 6 2.27 14.92 3.98
C TYR A 6 0.93 15.53 4.39
N ASN A 7 0.96 16.43 5.37
CA ASN A 7 -0.25 17.13 5.83
C ASN A 7 -1.43 16.17 6.09
N HIS A 8 -1.16 15.12 6.86
CA HIS A 8 -2.17 14.15 7.32
C HIS A 8 -2.70 13.20 6.22
N SER A 9 -2.09 13.16 5.04
CA SER A 9 -2.50 12.31 3.91
C SER A 9 -1.31 11.79 3.12
N THR A 10 -1.57 11.12 2.00
CA THR A 10 -0.55 10.74 1.03
C THR A 10 -0.04 11.95 0.25
N SER A 11 1.06 11.78 -0.49
CA SER A 11 1.55 12.85 -1.37
C SER A 11 0.61 13.08 -2.56
N GLY A 12 0.45 14.34 -2.97
CA GLY A 12 -0.32 14.68 -4.16
C GLY A 12 0.22 14.02 -5.43
N VAL A 13 1.53 13.82 -5.52
CA VAL A 13 2.18 13.15 -6.66
C VAL A 13 1.74 11.69 -6.75
N LEU A 14 1.72 10.95 -5.63
CA LEU A 14 1.25 9.55 -5.63
C LEU A 14 -0.24 9.47 -5.98
N LYS A 15 -1.07 10.34 -5.37
CA LYS A 15 -2.50 10.37 -5.67
C LYS A 15 -2.76 10.68 -7.14
N ASN A 16 -2.05 11.66 -7.70
CA ASN A 16 -2.13 11.99 -9.12
C ASN A 16 -1.75 10.78 -10.01
N ALA A 17 -0.66 10.07 -9.69
CA ALA A 17 -0.25 8.88 -10.43
C ALA A 17 -1.31 7.76 -10.37
N ILE A 18 -1.94 7.57 -9.22
CA ILE A 18 -3.03 6.59 -9.06
C ILE A 18 -4.22 6.96 -9.94
N ASP A 19 -4.59 8.24 -9.98
CA ASP A 19 -5.77 8.73 -10.70
C ASP A 19 -5.64 8.71 -12.23
N TYR A 20 -4.45 8.51 -12.77
CA TYR A 20 -4.26 8.30 -14.21
C TYR A 20 -4.80 6.96 -14.72
N LEU A 21 -5.02 6.01 -13.82
CA LEU A 21 -5.45 4.65 -14.14
C LEU A 21 -6.71 4.32 -13.32
N TYR A 22 -7.57 3.47 -13.85
CA TYR A 22 -8.71 2.95 -13.11
C TYR A 22 -8.87 1.43 -13.32
N ALA A 23 -9.18 1.00 -14.54
CA ALA A 23 -9.40 -0.40 -14.88
C ALA A 23 -8.16 -1.26 -14.61
N GLU A 24 -6.97 -0.68 -14.76
CA GLU A 24 -5.70 -1.36 -14.52
C GLU A 24 -5.50 -1.72 -13.05
N TRP A 25 -6.16 -1.02 -12.12
CA TRP A 25 -6.12 -1.34 -10.69
C TRP A 25 -7.06 -2.48 -10.30
N ASN A 26 -8.16 -2.66 -11.03
CA ASN A 26 -9.24 -3.57 -10.66
C ASN A 26 -8.76 -5.00 -10.44
N ASN A 27 -9.30 -5.62 -9.37
CA ASN A 27 -9.05 -7.02 -9.02
C ASN A 27 -7.58 -7.35 -8.75
N LYS A 28 -6.81 -6.38 -8.26
CA LYS A 28 -5.44 -6.58 -7.80
C LYS A 28 -5.37 -6.47 -6.28
N ALA A 29 -4.35 -7.08 -5.69
CA ALA A 29 -4.04 -6.92 -4.27
C ALA A 29 -3.03 -5.78 -4.06
N VAL A 30 -3.15 -5.07 -2.95
CA VAL A 30 -2.23 -4.00 -2.56
C VAL A 30 -1.87 -4.09 -1.07
N GLY A 31 -0.63 -3.80 -0.75
CA GLY A 31 -0.14 -3.56 0.61
C GLY A 31 0.49 -2.17 0.69
N PHE A 32 0.53 -1.60 1.89
CA PHE A 32 1.05 -0.25 2.11
C PHE A 32 2.30 -0.28 2.99
N VAL A 33 3.35 0.38 2.50
CA VAL A 33 4.52 0.78 3.28
C VAL A 33 4.46 2.29 3.41
N SER A 34 4.38 2.78 4.63
CA SER A 34 4.22 4.22 4.89
C SER A 34 5.30 4.72 5.84
N TYR A 35 5.66 5.98 5.71
CA TYR A 35 6.64 6.60 6.60
C TYR A 35 6.29 8.04 6.94
N GLY A 36 6.70 8.47 8.12
CA GLY A 36 6.44 9.79 8.66
C GLY A 36 6.66 9.80 10.17
N VAL A 37 6.40 10.92 10.82
CA VAL A 37 6.60 11.05 12.28
C VAL A 37 5.83 9.96 13.05
N VAL A 38 4.59 9.70 12.64
CA VAL A 38 3.73 8.65 13.22
C VAL A 38 3.63 7.42 12.31
N GLY A 39 4.68 7.12 11.54
CA GLY A 39 4.73 5.96 10.66
C GLY A 39 3.94 6.09 9.35
N GLY A 40 3.42 7.26 9.02
CA GLY A 40 2.63 7.48 7.80
C GLY A 40 1.27 6.79 7.82
N THR A 41 0.76 6.45 8.98
CA THR A 41 -0.46 5.63 9.14
C THR A 41 -1.71 6.31 8.59
N ARG A 42 -1.81 7.63 8.71
CA ARG A 42 -2.95 8.39 8.19
C ARG A 42 -2.96 8.42 6.65
N ALA A 43 -1.78 8.51 6.03
CA ALA A 43 -1.65 8.40 4.58
C ALA A 43 -2.11 7.02 4.09
N ALA A 44 -1.72 5.94 4.77
CA ALA A 44 -2.16 4.59 4.44
C ALA A 44 -3.68 4.42 4.59
N GLU A 45 -4.30 4.97 5.65
CA GLU A 45 -5.75 4.90 5.82
C GLU A 45 -6.51 5.63 4.71
N HIS A 46 -6.03 6.79 4.26
CA HIS A 46 -6.60 7.47 3.10
C HIS A 46 -6.44 6.66 1.81
N LEU A 47 -5.30 5.99 1.61
CA LEU A 47 -5.11 5.10 0.47
C LEU A 47 -5.99 3.85 0.51
N ARG A 48 -6.36 3.34 1.70
CA ARG A 48 -7.34 2.25 1.83
C ARG A 48 -8.71 2.64 1.31
N LEU A 49 -9.16 3.86 1.57
CA LEU A 49 -10.40 4.37 0.99
C LEU A 49 -10.32 4.46 -0.54
N VAL A 50 -9.20 4.95 -1.06
CA VAL A 50 -8.95 5.01 -2.51
C VAL A 50 -8.90 3.60 -3.12
N ALA A 51 -8.25 2.64 -2.45
CA ALA A 51 -8.19 1.26 -2.90
C ALA A 51 -9.58 0.62 -3.02
N GLY A 52 -10.48 0.90 -2.08
CA GLY A 52 -11.87 0.45 -2.14
C GLY A 52 -12.60 0.91 -3.42
N GLU A 53 -12.46 2.19 -3.79
CA GLU A 53 -13.05 2.74 -5.01
C GLU A 53 -12.45 2.11 -6.28
N LEU A 54 -11.16 1.79 -6.26
CA LEU A 54 -10.44 1.21 -7.40
C LEU A 54 -10.59 -0.31 -7.52
N GLN A 55 -11.42 -0.95 -6.70
CA GLN A 55 -11.48 -2.42 -6.60
C GLN A 55 -10.11 -3.07 -6.37
N LEU A 56 -9.23 -2.37 -5.65
CA LEU A 56 -7.99 -2.92 -5.12
C LEU A 56 -8.28 -3.58 -3.77
N ALA A 57 -7.90 -4.84 -3.63
CA ALA A 57 -8.01 -5.54 -2.36
C ALA A 57 -6.81 -5.21 -1.48
N ASP A 58 -6.98 -4.36 -0.49
CA ASP A 58 -5.93 -3.98 0.44
C ASP A 58 -5.78 -5.00 1.57
N VAL A 59 -4.55 -5.50 1.74
CA VAL A 59 -4.26 -6.45 2.81
C VAL A 59 -4.18 -5.76 4.16
N ARG A 60 -4.51 -6.51 5.22
CA ARG A 60 -4.53 -5.96 6.59
C ARG A 60 -3.16 -5.49 7.04
N GLN A 61 -2.10 -6.28 6.78
CA GLN A 61 -0.77 -5.94 7.27
C GLN A 61 -0.25 -4.68 6.59
N GLN A 62 0.28 -3.78 7.39
CA GLN A 62 0.93 -2.54 6.97
C GLN A 62 2.34 -2.48 7.54
N VAL A 63 3.28 -1.90 6.79
CA VAL A 63 4.61 -1.54 7.29
C VAL A 63 4.61 -0.04 7.55
N ALA A 64 4.66 0.36 8.81
CA ALA A 64 4.65 1.75 9.25
C ALA A 64 6.03 2.13 9.82
N ILE A 65 6.74 3.04 9.14
CA ILE A 65 8.11 3.43 9.48
C ILE A 65 8.07 4.80 10.15
N SER A 66 8.18 4.80 11.47
CA SER A 66 8.23 6.04 12.25
C SER A 66 9.60 6.68 12.16
N LEU A 67 9.64 7.98 11.85
CA LEU A 67 10.89 8.74 11.90
C LEU A 67 11.48 8.87 13.31
N VAL A 68 10.65 8.68 14.33
CA VAL A 68 11.07 8.79 15.74
C VAL A 68 11.76 7.51 16.22
N THR A 69 11.26 6.34 15.81
CA THR A 69 11.73 5.04 16.33
C THR A 69 12.63 4.28 15.39
N GLU A 70 12.53 4.52 14.07
CA GLU A 70 13.25 3.77 13.05
C GLU A 70 14.41 4.55 12.44
N PHE A 71 14.68 5.76 12.96
CA PHE A 71 15.78 6.60 12.53
C PHE A 71 16.58 7.12 13.73
N GLU A 72 17.89 7.12 13.61
CA GLU A 72 18.78 7.81 14.52
C GLU A 72 18.92 9.28 14.07
N ASN A 73 18.61 10.22 14.97
CA ASN A 73 18.63 11.66 14.68
C ASN A 73 17.82 12.06 13.43
N PHE A 74 16.69 11.40 13.17
CA PHE A 74 15.81 11.63 12.00
C PHE A 74 16.50 11.50 10.63
N SER A 75 17.70 10.96 10.56
CA SER A 75 18.52 10.96 9.34
C SER A 75 19.09 9.60 8.97
N VAL A 76 19.44 8.79 9.94
CA VAL A 76 20.04 7.47 9.69
C VAL A 76 18.99 6.40 9.92
N PHE A 77 18.59 5.70 8.87
CA PHE A 77 17.64 4.60 8.96
C PHE A 77 18.23 3.43 9.75
N LYS A 78 17.59 3.09 10.83
CA LYS A 78 17.98 2.03 11.75
C LYS A 78 16.74 1.26 12.21
N PRO A 79 16.20 0.41 11.32
CA PRO A 79 14.93 -0.27 11.56
C PRO A 79 15.05 -1.27 12.71
N ASN A 80 13.96 -1.40 13.47
CA ASN A 80 13.80 -2.47 14.43
C ASN A 80 13.41 -3.78 13.73
N ASP A 81 13.76 -4.91 14.31
CA ASP A 81 13.58 -6.26 13.72
C ASP A 81 12.12 -6.58 13.37
N TYR A 82 11.15 -6.00 14.07
CA TYR A 82 9.73 -6.22 13.78
C TYR A 82 9.29 -5.72 12.40
N LEU A 83 10.00 -4.75 11.81
CA LEU A 83 9.67 -4.24 10.47
C LEU A 83 9.88 -5.27 9.37
N GLU A 84 10.91 -6.08 9.47
CA GLU A 84 11.16 -7.16 8.52
C GLU A 84 10.06 -8.24 8.60
N ALA A 85 9.68 -8.62 9.82
CA ALA A 85 8.58 -9.56 10.03
C ALA A 85 7.23 -9.00 9.52
N ALA A 86 6.98 -7.71 9.73
CA ALA A 86 5.78 -7.04 9.21
C ALA A 86 5.78 -7.01 7.67
N LEU A 87 6.92 -6.73 7.05
CA LEU A 87 7.05 -6.74 5.59
C LEU A 87 6.83 -8.14 5.01
N THR A 88 7.44 -9.16 5.60
CA THR A 88 7.24 -10.56 5.18
C THR A 88 5.77 -10.93 5.25
N THR A 89 5.11 -10.66 6.36
CA THR A 89 3.67 -10.92 6.52
C THR A 89 2.83 -10.17 5.48
N GLN A 90 3.17 -8.91 5.20
CA GLN A 90 2.46 -8.13 4.18
C GLN A 90 2.61 -8.74 2.79
N LEU A 91 3.83 -9.13 2.41
CA LEU A 91 4.10 -9.74 1.11
C LEU A 91 3.37 -11.07 0.95
N ASP A 92 3.36 -11.91 1.97
CA ASP A 92 2.61 -13.18 1.95
C ASP A 92 1.11 -12.95 1.75
N GLN A 93 0.53 -11.96 2.44
CA GLN A 93 -0.87 -11.59 2.26
C GLN A 93 -1.16 -11.07 0.84
N VAL A 94 -0.30 -10.19 0.30
CA VAL A 94 -0.44 -9.64 -1.06
C VAL A 94 -0.36 -10.76 -2.10
N ILE A 95 0.57 -11.69 -1.96
CA ILE A 95 0.73 -12.82 -2.87
C ILE A 95 -0.51 -13.73 -2.82
N ALA A 96 -0.96 -14.09 -1.62
CA ALA A 96 -2.13 -14.95 -1.44
C ALA A 96 -3.38 -14.34 -2.07
N TRP A 97 -3.65 -13.05 -1.80
CA TRP A 97 -4.81 -12.35 -2.35
C TRP A 97 -4.69 -12.10 -3.84
N SER A 98 -3.48 -11.79 -4.34
CA SER A 98 -3.24 -11.64 -5.78
C SER A 98 -3.54 -12.93 -6.55
N ASN A 99 -3.14 -14.07 -6.00
CA ASN A 99 -3.43 -15.36 -6.58
C ASN A 99 -4.95 -15.68 -6.57
N ALA A 100 -5.63 -15.40 -5.47
CA ALA A 100 -7.08 -15.58 -5.36
C ALA A 100 -7.87 -14.71 -6.34
N LEU A 101 -7.40 -13.50 -6.63
CA LEU A 101 -8.04 -12.55 -7.54
C LEU A 101 -7.64 -12.74 -9.02
N ALA A 102 -6.62 -13.56 -9.30
CA ALA A 102 -6.13 -13.77 -10.67
C ALA A 102 -7.23 -14.17 -11.67
N PRO A 103 -8.16 -15.10 -11.36
CA PRO A 103 -9.23 -15.47 -12.29
C PRO A 103 -10.12 -14.29 -12.70
N LEU A 104 -10.37 -13.33 -11.81
CA LEU A 104 -11.22 -12.17 -12.10
C LEU A 104 -10.58 -11.23 -13.15
N ARG A 105 -9.27 -11.14 -13.16
CA ARG A 105 -8.54 -10.34 -14.16
C ARG A 105 -8.60 -10.95 -15.56
N THR A 106 -8.61 -12.26 -15.65
CA THR A 106 -8.70 -12.98 -16.93
C THR A 106 -10.09 -12.84 -17.56
N ILE A 107 -11.14 -12.86 -16.76
CA ILE A 107 -12.53 -12.68 -17.23
C ILE A 107 -12.72 -11.26 -17.78
N ALA A 108 -12.16 -10.25 -17.12
CA ALA A 108 -12.29 -8.85 -17.54
C ALA A 108 -11.60 -8.52 -18.88
N THR A 109 -10.66 -9.36 -19.33
CA THR A 109 -9.95 -9.19 -20.61
C THR A 109 -10.55 -10.05 -21.74
N ALA A 110 -11.56 -10.89 -21.46
CA ALA A 110 -12.24 -11.65 -22.51
C ALA A 110 -13.09 -10.69 -23.37
N PRO A 111 -13.04 -10.80 -24.72
CA PRO A 111 -13.92 -10.00 -25.58
C PRO A 111 -15.38 -10.34 -25.26
N ALA A 112 -16.21 -9.30 -25.23
CA ALA A 112 -17.66 -9.50 -25.13
C ALA A 112 -18.14 -10.36 -26.30
N ALA A 113 -18.86 -11.44 -25.98
CA ALA A 113 -19.43 -12.34 -26.98
C ALA A 113 -20.58 -11.69 -27.74
#